data_6d0e2875d65c045b0ec93cb91b29d18d
#
_entry.id   6d0e2875d65c045b0ec93cb91b29d18d
#
_cell.length_a   1.000
_cell.length_b   1.000
_cell.length_c   1.000
_cell.angle_alpha   90.00
_cell.angle_beta   90.00
_cell.angle_gamma   90.00
#
_symmetry.space_group_name_H-M   'P 1'
#
loop_
_entity.id
_entity.type
_entity.pdbx_description
1 polymer ?
#
loop_
_entity_poly.entity_id
_entity_poly.type
_entity_poly.pdbx_seq_one_letter_code
_entity_poly.pdbx_strand_id
1 'polypeptide(L)'
;MSTKSGNANPFNIVVIVAALGYFVDIYDLTLFGIVRVPSLKAIGIPDDQMGSAGTYLVNMQMIGMLIGGVVWGVLGDKKGRLSTLFLTILLYSLANIANGFVQTLDQYAILRIIAGFGLAGELGIGITLVSEVMTKETRSWGTALVSGIGIAGAVLAFLIAEWGWKQAYWIGGGLGLALLGLRVYVHESGMFDKVKESSAKRGNFLSLFTNGRRFIKYISCILVGIPVWFVVGILIFFSNEFAVALGIDGPISPGKSIMFHYTGAAVGSIITSYIGQKLKSRKKALLISLSGLGGCCAWYFLSNGSSTTVFYFITFALGVAMGYWAVFITVASEQFGTNIRSTVTTTVPNFVRGATALMLPWWRDMSTTMGILYAAAIIAMIVIPLGMGATLMLEESHGKNLDYVEEY
;
A
#
# COMPACT_ATOMS: atom_id res chain seq x y z
N MET A 1 28.56 2.33 27.49
CA MET A 1 27.50 1.44 26.97
C MET A 1 27.64 1.37 25.46
N SER A 2 27.96 0.18 24.93
CA SER A 2 28.18 -0.05 23.50
C SER A 2 26.88 0.27 22.75
N THR A 3 26.92 1.30 21.93
CA THR A 3 25.86 1.55 20.91
C THR A 3 25.83 0.32 20.01
N LYS A 4 24.83 -0.55 20.16
CA LYS A 4 24.61 -1.62 19.18
C LYS A 4 24.53 -0.95 17.82
N SER A 5 25.57 -1.07 17.01
CA SER A 5 25.54 -0.69 15.61
C SER A 5 24.35 -1.41 14.97
N GLY A 6 23.53 -0.69 14.18
CA GLY A 6 22.41 -1.30 13.48
C GLY A 6 22.86 -2.51 12.66
N ASN A 7 21.95 -3.42 12.38
CA ASN A 7 22.28 -4.63 11.61
C ASN A 7 22.56 -4.26 10.15
N ALA A 8 23.72 -4.59 9.64
CA ALA A 8 24.11 -4.32 8.26
C ALA A 8 23.58 -5.37 7.27
N ASN A 9 23.13 -6.55 7.76
CA ASN A 9 22.63 -7.62 6.90
C ASN A 9 21.15 -7.37 6.53
N PRO A 10 20.83 -7.12 5.26
CA PRO A 10 19.44 -6.94 4.81
C PRO A 10 18.61 -8.21 4.88
N PHE A 11 19.22 -9.39 5.03
CA PHE A 11 18.55 -10.68 5.20
C PHE A 11 18.42 -11.10 6.66
N ASN A 12 18.45 -10.17 7.60
CA ASN A 12 18.21 -10.51 9.01
C ASN A 12 16.74 -10.92 9.26
N ILE A 13 16.50 -11.64 10.35
CA ILE A 13 15.17 -12.20 10.67
C ILE A 13 14.07 -11.12 10.74
N VAL A 14 14.38 -9.91 11.20
CA VAL A 14 13.42 -8.82 11.31
C VAL A 14 12.92 -8.40 9.91
N VAL A 15 13.85 -8.26 8.95
CA VAL A 15 13.52 -7.90 7.57
C VAL A 15 12.73 -9.00 6.90
N ILE A 16 13.12 -10.27 7.09
CA ILE A 16 12.42 -11.42 6.51
C ILE A 16 10.98 -11.51 7.04
N VAL A 17 10.80 -11.40 8.35
CA VAL A 17 9.45 -11.47 8.96
C VAL A 17 8.59 -10.28 8.57
N ALA A 18 9.17 -9.07 8.46
CA ALA A 18 8.46 -7.90 7.93
C ALA A 18 8.08 -8.08 6.45
N ALA A 19 8.96 -8.68 5.64
CA ALA A 19 8.71 -8.98 4.24
C ALA A 19 7.57 -10.01 4.07
N LEU A 20 7.56 -11.07 4.87
CA LEU A 20 6.47 -12.05 4.88
C LEU A 20 5.17 -11.44 5.38
N GLY A 21 5.22 -10.51 6.36
CA GLY A 21 4.06 -9.76 6.79
C GLY A 21 3.46 -8.94 5.67
N TYR A 22 4.28 -8.18 4.98
CA TYR A 22 3.83 -7.39 3.84
C TYR A 22 3.37 -8.26 2.66
N PHE A 23 3.95 -9.45 2.49
CA PHE A 23 3.48 -10.44 1.51
C PHE A 23 2.02 -10.86 1.75
N VAL A 24 1.67 -11.17 3.01
CA VAL A 24 0.30 -11.53 3.37
C VAL A 24 -0.62 -10.30 3.29
N ASP A 25 -0.13 -9.10 3.67
CA ASP A 25 -0.87 -7.84 3.52
C ASP A 25 -1.27 -7.58 2.06
N ILE A 26 -0.32 -7.70 1.13
CA ILE A 26 -0.59 -7.50 -0.30
C ILE A 26 -1.47 -8.60 -0.88
N TYR A 27 -1.29 -9.86 -0.45
CA TYR A 27 -2.20 -10.94 -0.80
C TYR A 27 -3.65 -10.58 -0.49
N ASP A 28 -3.93 -10.22 0.75
CA ASP A 28 -5.28 -9.92 1.24
C ASP A 28 -5.85 -8.62 0.64
N LEU A 29 -5.00 -7.62 0.46
CA LEU A 29 -5.39 -6.33 -0.10
C LEU A 29 -5.86 -6.45 -1.56
N THR A 30 -5.16 -7.29 -2.34
CA THR A 30 -5.46 -7.48 -3.77
C THR A 30 -6.48 -8.57 -4.02
N LEU A 31 -6.65 -9.49 -3.09
CA LEU A 31 -7.53 -10.65 -3.23
C LEU A 31 -8.95 -10.26 -3.63
N PHE A 32 -9.55 -9.27 -2.97
CA PHE A 32 -10.91 -8.83 -3.33
C PHE A 32 -10.98 -8.31 -4.77
N GLY A 33 -9.99 -7.54 -5.22
CA GLY A 33 -9.93 -7.08 -6.63
C GLY A 33 -9.94 -8.25 -7.63
N ILE A 34 -9.28 -9.36 -7.27
CA ILE A 34 -9.18 -10.58 -8.08
C ILE A 34 -10.49 -11.37 -8.07
N VAL A 35 -11.05 -11.61 -6.87
CA VAL A 35 -12.24 -12.46 -6.68
C VAL A 35 -13.56 -11.69 -6.68
N ARG A 36 -13.53 -10.38 -6.92
CA ARG A 36 -14.70 -9.48 -6.89
C ARG A 36 -15.87 -10.04 -7.68
N VAL A 37 -15.67 -10.30 -8.96
CA VAL A 37 -16.74 -10.76 -9.85
C VAL A 37 -17.28 -12.13 -9.42
N PRO A 38 -16.47 -13.19 -9.26
CA PRO A 38 -16.99 -14.49 -8.86
C PRO A 38 -17.62 -14.50 -7.46
N SER A 39 -17.10 -13.72 -6.50
CA SER A 39 -17.68 -13.68 -5.14
C SER A 39 -19.04 -12.96 -5.12
N LEU A 40 -19.17 -11.83 -5.84
CA LEU A 40 -20.41 -11.10 -5.93
C LEU A 40 -21.51 -11.91 -6.67
N LYS A 41 -21.16 -12.62 -7.75
CA LYS A 41 -22.08 -13.55 -8.43
C LYS A 41 -22.54 -14.67 -7.50
N ALA A 42 -21.62 -15.23 -6.70
CA ALA A 42 -21.93 -16.33 -5.78
C ALA A 42 -22.90 -15.94 -4.66
N ILE A 43 -22.94 -14.66 -4.25
CA ILE A 43 -23.92 -14.14 -3.27
C ILE A 43 -25.17 -13.53 -3.93
N GLY A 44 -25.34 -13.72 -5.25
CA GLY A 44 -26.56 -13.36 -5.97
C GLY A 44 -26.68 -11.90 -6.41
N ILE A 45 -25.57 -11.15 -6.51
CA ILE A 45 -25.60 -9.77 -7.02
C ILE A 45 -25.82 -9.79 -8.56
N PRO A 46 -26.83 -9.06 -9.08
CA PRO A 46 -27.09 -8.95 -10.51
C PRO A 46 -25.94 -8.32 -11.31
N ASP A 47 -25.79 -8.69 -12.58
CA ASP A 47 -24.67 -8.22 -13.42
C ASP A 47 -24.66 -6.68 -13.60
N ASP A 48 -25.80 -6.03 -13.65
CA ASP A 48 -25.97 -4.57 -13.73
C ASP A 48 -25.51 -3.85 -12.44
N GLN A 49 -25.51 -4.53 -11.30
CA GLN A 49 -25.09 -3.99 -9.99
C GLN A 49 -23.64 -4.36 -9.61
N MET A 50 -22.93 -5.18 -10.41
CA MET A 50 -21.58 -5.64 -10.11
C MET A 50 -20.58 -4.50 -9.89
N GLY A 51 -20.65 -3.46 -10.72
CA GLY A 51 -19.76 -2.29 -10.63
C GLY A 51 -19.98 -1.50 -9.34
N SER A 52 -21.23 -1.19 -9.00
CA SER A 52 -21.60 -0.44 -7.79
C SER A 52 -21.32 -1.22 -6.52
N ALA A 53 -21.70 -2.50 -6.46
CA ALA A 53 -21.40 -3.37 -5.31
C ALA A 53 -19.88 -3.55 -5.10
N GLY A 54 -19.13 -3.73 -6.19
CA GLY A 54 -17.67 -3.81 -6.13
C GLY A 54 -17.02 -2.53 -5.59
N THR A 55 -17.47 -1.36 -6.10
CA THR A 55 -17.02 -0.04 -5.60
C THR A 55 -17.34 0.14 -4.12
N TYR A 56 -18.56 -0.23 -3.70
CA TYR A 56 -18.99 -0.18 -2.31
C TYR A 56 -18.08 -0.99 -1.39
N LEU A 57 -17.79 -2.25 -1.74
CA LEU A 57 -16.94 -3.13 -0.91
C LEU A 57 -15.48 -2.68 -0.88
N VAL A 58 -14.92 -2.15 -1.98
CA VAL A 58 -13.59 -1.52 -1.97
C VAL A 58 -13.57 -0.34 -1.01
N ASN A 59 -14.58 0.54 -1.08
CA ASN A 59 -14.67 1.70 -0.20
C ASN A 59 -14.76 1.30 1.27
N MET A 60 -15.52 0.26 1.61
CA MET A 60 -15.62 -0.26 2.99
C MET A 60 -14.25 -0.69 3.51
N GLN A 61 -13.47 -1.41 2.71
CA GLN A 61 -12.10 -1.78 3.08
C GLN A 61 -11.20 -0.55 3.27
N MET A 62 -11.27 0.44 2.37
CA MET A 62 -10.45 1.65 2.46
C MET A 62 -10.81 2.51 3.68
N ILE A 63 -12.09 2.60 4.05
CA ILE A 63 -12.54 3.25 5.28
C ILE A 63 -11.97 2.52 6.51
N GLY A 64 -12.03 1.18 6.52
CA GLY A 64 -11.40 0.37 7.56
C GLY A 64 -9.91 0.68 7.69
N MET A 65 -9.19 0.78 6.57
CA MET A 65 -7.76 1.11 6.56
C MET A 65 -7.46 2.54 7.03
N LEU A 66 -8.30 3.52 6.71
CA LEU A 66 -8.15 4.89 7.22
C LEU A 66 -8.21 4.93 8.76
N ILE A 67 -9.25 4.32 9.33
CA ILE A 67 -9.44 4.28 10.78
C ILE A 67 -8.32 3.46 11.44
N GLY A 68 -8.04 2.28 10.90
CA GLY A 68 -6.98 1.39 11.38
C GLY A 68 -5.61 2.04 11.32
N GLY A 69 -5.30 2.79 10.26
CA GLY A 69 -4.03 3.50 10.10
C GLY A 69 -3.73 4.45 11.27
N VAL A 70 -4.73 5.21 11.72
CA VAL A 70 -4.58 6.10 12.87
C VAL A 70 -4.44 5.29 14.17
N VAL A 71 -5.32 4.33 14.41
CA VAL A 71 -5.33 3.54 15.65
C VAL A 71 -4.04 2.76 15.82
N TRP A 72 -3.65 1.97 14.81
CA TRP A 72 -2.44 1.13 14.88
C TRP A 72 -1.15 1.94 14.86
N GLY A 73 -1.11 3.06 14.11
CA GLY A 73 0.04 3.95 14.12
C GLY A 73 0.31 4.52 15.51
N VAL A 74 -0.71 5.04 16.17
CA VAL A 74 -0.63 5.55 17.55
C VAL A 74 -0.27 4.45 18.53
N LEU A 75 -0.88 3.27 18.43
CA LEU A 75 -0.56 2.13 19.28
C LEU A 75 0.87 1.64 19.09
N GLY A 76 1.37 1.62 17.85
CA GLY A 76 2.76 1.27 17.54
C GLY A 76 3.77 2.18 18.22
N ASP A 77 3.52 3.49 18.31
CA ASP A 77 4.38 4.43 19.03
C ASP A 77 4.20 4.35 20.55
N LYS A 78 3.01 4.02 21.05
CA LYS A 78 2.72 3.98 22.50
C LYS A 78 3.06 2.64 23.15
N LYS A 79 2.68 1.52 22.51
CA LYS A 79 2.75 0.17 23.09
C LYS A 79 3.87 -0.70 22.50
N GLY A 80 4.49 -0.27 21.41
CA GLY A 80 5.54 -1.00 20.72
C GLY A 80 5.11 -1.50 19.34
N ARG A 81 6.10 -1.63 18.46
CA ARG A 81 5.88 -2.02 17.07
C ARG A 81 5.40 -3.47 16.98
N LEU A 82 6.07 -4.35 17.70
CA LEU A 82 5.85 -5.79 17.62
C LEU A 82 4.49 -6.20 18.20
N SER A 83 4.13 -5.71 19.40
CA SER A 83 2.84 -6.03 20.04
C SER A 83 1.65 -5.59 19.19
N THR A 84 1.76 -4.44 18.52
CA THR A 84 0.74 -3.93 17.62
C THR A 84 0.60 -4.82 16.39
N LEU A 85 1.71 -5.28 15.80
CA LEU A 85 1.71 -6.20 14.67
C LEU A 85 1.05 -7.55 14.97
N PHE A 86 1.12 -8.05 16.21
CA PHE A 86 0.40 -9.27 16.60
C PHE A 86 -1.12 -9.10 16.52
N LEU A 87 -1.63 -7.97 17.03
CA LEU A 87 -3.06 -7.69 17.04
C LEU A 87 -3.62 -7.47 15.63
N THR A 88 -2.86 -6.77 14.78
CA THR A 88 -3.27 -6.49 13.39
C THR A 88 -3.42 -7.78 12.59
N ILE A 89 -2.41 -8.68 12.65
CA ILE A 89 -2.47 -9.96 11.95
C ILE A 89 -3.65 -10.80 12.41
N LEU A 90 -3.81 -10.96 13.71
CA LEU A 90 -4.91 -11.77 14.26
C LEU A 90 -6.25 -11.29 13.72
N LEU A 91 -6.48 -9.96 13.76
CA LEU A 91 -7.74 -9.37 13.36
C LEU A 91 -8.04 -9.58 11.88
N TYR A 92 -7.09 -9.24 10.98
CA TYR A 92 -7.38 -9.39 9.56
C TYR A 92 -7.42 -10.86 9.11
N SER A 93 -6.64 -11.74 9.75
CA SER A 93 -6.67 -13.18 9.43
C SER A 93 -8.04 -13.79 9.75
N LEU A 94 -8.60 -13.47 10.92
CA LEU A 94 -9.94 -13.92 11.28
C LEU A 94 -11.02 -13.33 10.38
N ALA A 95 -10.91 -12.03 10.03
CA ALA A 95 -11.83 -11.38 9.11
C ALA A 95 -11.78 -12.02 7.71
N ASN A 96 -10.59 -12.39 7.21
CA ASN A 96 -10.45 -13.06 5.93
C ASN A 96 -11.05 -14.47 5.94
N ILE A 97 -10.80 -15.26 6.98
CA ILE A 97 -11.46 -16.57 7.11
C ILE A 97 -12.98 -16.39 7.08
N ALA A 98 -13.51 -15.40 7.80
CA ALA A 98 -14.94 -15.09 7.85
C ALA A 98 -15.48 -14.62 6.48
N ASN A 99 -14.69 -13.88 5.68
CA ASN A 99 -15.06 -13.49 4.32
C ASN A 99 -15.38 -14.69 3.41
N GLY A 100 -14.77 -15.85 3.63
CA GLY A 100 -15.09 -17.09 2.90
C GLY A 100 -16.48 -17.67 3.18
N PHE A 101 -17.21 -17.15 4.19
CA PHE A 101 -18.53 -17.62 4.61
C PHE A 101 -19.66 -16.62 4.34
N VAL A 102 -19.38 -15.46 3.74
CA VAL A 102 -20.39 -14.43 3.47
C VAL A 102 -21.50 -14.93 2.54
N GLN A 103 -22.72 -14.49 2.81
CA GLN A 103 -23.92 -14.83 2.04
C GLN A 103 -24.65 -13.57 1.54
N THR A 104 -24.39 -12.39 2.14
CA THR A 104 -25.03 -11.12 1.78
C THR A 104 -23.99 -10.03 1.57
N LEU A 105 -24.38 -8.98 0.83
CA LEU A 105 -23.53 -7.82 0.57
C LEU A 105 -23.15 -7.09 1.87
N ASP A 106 -24.08 -6.98 2.84
CA ASP A 106 -23.85 -6.29 4.11
C ASP A 106 -22.86 -7.05 5.00
N GLN A 107 -22.96 -8.38 5.08
CA GLN A 107 -21.97 -9.21 5.77
C GLN A 107 -20.58 -9.01 5.17
N TYR A 108 -20.50 -9.01 3.84
CA TYR A 108 -19.26 -8.79 3.13
C TYR A 108 -18.69 -7.40 3.44
N ALA A 109 -19.52 -6.35 3.41
CA ALA A 109 -19.12 -4.97 3.71
C ALA A 109 -18.55 -4.82 5.12
N ILE A 110 -19.21 -5.38 6.14
CA ILE A 110 -18.75 -5.34 7.53
C ILE A 110 -17.39 -6.05 7.67
N LEU A 111 -17.25 -7.24 7.08
CA LEU A 111 -15.99 -7.98 7.14
C LEU A 111 -14.87 -7.29 6.34
N ARG A 112 -15.20 -6.57 5.24
CA ARG A 112 -14.21 -5.74 4.51
C ARG A 112 -13.71 -4.56 5.36
N ILE A 113 -14.59 -3.91 6.15
CA ILE A 113 -14.16 -2.87 7.09
C ILE A 113 -13.21 -3.46 8.14
N ILE A 114 -13.56 -4.59 8.74
CA ILE A 114 -12.75 -5.25 9.78
C ILE A 114 -11.41 -5.71 9.21
N ALA A 115 -11.40 -6.34 8.03
CA ALA A 115 -10.17 -6.74 7.35
C ALA A 115 -9.28 -5.53 7.03
N GLY A 116 -9.85 -4.46 6.46
CA GLY A 116 -9.13 -3.22 6.19
C GLY A 116 -8.55 -2.57 7.46
N PHE A 117 -9.32 -2.53 8.54
CA PHE A 117 -8.85 -2.05 9.83
C PHE A 117 -7.64 -2.86 10.33
N GLY A 118 -7.69 -4.19 10.25
CA GLY A 118 -6.57 -5.06 10.61
C GLY A 118 -5.33 -4.85 9.73
N LEU A 119 -5.50 -4.85 8.40
CA LEU A 119 -4.40 -4.71 7.43
C LEU A 119 -3.62 -3.37 7.56
N ALA A 120 -4.27 -2.32 8.07
CA ALA A 120 -3.70 -0.98 8.09
C ALA A 120 -2.39 -0.87 8.90
N GLY A 121 -2.16 -1.72 9.90
CA GLY A 121 -0.98 -1.66 10.75
C GLY A 121 0.26 -2.32 10.16
N GLU A 122 0.08 -3.27 9.25
CA GLU A 122 1.14 -4.20 8.84
C GLU A 122 2.34 -3.51 8.17
N LEU A 123 2.09 -2.83 7.07
CA LEU A 123 3.14 -2.19 6.27
C LEU A 123 3.88 -1.10 7.04
N GLY A 124 3.15 -0.14 7.63
CA GLY A 124 3.75 1.03 8.26
C GLY A 124 4.61 0.68 9.47
N ILE A 125 4.08 -0.18 10.34
CA ILE A 125 4.80 -0.62 11.55
C ILE A 125 5.98 -1.53 11.16
N GLY A 126 5.81 -2.41 10.18
CA GLY A 126 6.88 -3.27 9.67
C GLY A 126 8.04 -2.46 9.09
N ILE A 127 7.76 -1.46 8.25
CA ILE A 127 8.79 -0.55 7.70
C ILE A 127 9.46 0.28 8.81
N THR A 128 8.71 0.72 9.83
CA THR A 128 9.28 1.42 10.97
C THR A 128 10.29 0.53 11.70
N LEU A 129 9.91 -0.71 12.01
CA LEU A 129 10.78 -1.68 12.69
C LEU A 129 12.05 -1.94 11.88
N VAL A 130 11.95 -2.21 10.58
CA VAL A 130 13.08 -2.42 9.68
C VAL A 130 13.98 -1.18 9.62
N SER A 131 13.38 0.02 9.51
CA SER A 131 14.12 1.28 9.43
C SER A 131 14.91 1.59 10.71
N GLU A 132 14.41 1.15 11.87
CA GLU A 132 15.05 1.37 13.19
C GLU A 132 16.14 0.32 13.51
N VAL A 133 16.03 -0.89 12.96
CA VAL A 133 16.99 -1.99 13.18
C VAL A 133 18.17 -1.92 12.21
N MET A 134 17.97 -1.43 10.98
CA MET A 134 18.98 -1.39 9.92
C MET A 134 19.92 -0.18 10.04
N THR A 135 21.16 -0.32 9.53
CA THR A 135 22.10 0.81 9.39
C THR A 135 21.63 1.80 8.34
N LYS A 136 22.16 3.03 8.36
CA LYS A 136 21.83 4.09 7.38
C LYS A 136 22.09 3.66 5.94
N GLU A 137 23.18 2.92 5.73
CA GLU A 137 23.67 2.49 4.41
C GLU A 137 22.82 1.37 3.83
N THR A 138 22.33 0.45 4.68
CA THR A 138 21.63 -0.76 4.23
C THR A 138 20.11 -0.69 4.37
N ARG A 139 19.57 0.32 5.05
CA ARG A 139 18.12 0.50 5.29
C ARG A 139 17.29 0.46 4.01
N SER A 140 17.75 1.13 2.95
CA SER A 140 17.05 1.12 1.66
C SER A 140 16.94 -0.26 1.05
N TRP A 141 17.98 -1.08 1.19
CA TRP A 141 17.95 -2.45 0.72
C TRP A 141 16.99 -3.30 1.55
N GLY A 142 16.97 -3.09 2.89
CA GLY A 142 16.01 -3.76 3.77
C GLY A 142 14.56 -3.42 3.41
N THR A 143 14.23 -2.14 3.22
CA THR A 143 12.89 -1.71 2.84
C THR A 143 12.52 -2.12 1.40
N ALA A 144 13.48 -2.14 0.47
CA ALA A 144 13.27 -2.65 -0.89
C ALA A 144 12.99 -4.16 -0.89
N LEU A 145 13.68 -4.94 -0.04
CA LEU A 145 13.46 -6.38 0.10
C LEU A 145 12.06 -6.65 0.67
N VAL A 146 11.64 -5.91 1.72
CA VAL A 146 10.28 -5.99 2.27
C VAL A 146 9.25 -5.72 1.18
N SER A 147 9.42 -4.66 0.42
CA SER A 147 8.47 -4.31 -0.65
C SER A 147 8.50 -5.31 -1.80
N GLY A 148 9.67 -5.75 -2.24
CA GLY A 148 9.82 -6.69 -3.36
C GLY A 148 9.20 -8.06 -3.06
N ILE A 149 9.49 -8.63 -1.89
CA ILE A 149 8.88 -9.90 -1.45
C ILE A 149 7.38 -9.69 -1.19
N GLY A 150 7.02 -8.60 -0.52
CA GLY A 150 5.63 -8.30 -0.19
C GLY A 150 4.74 -8.24 -1.42
N ILE A 151 5.18 -7.56 -2.46
CA ILE A 151 4.45 -7.39 -3.71
C ILE A 151 4.15 -8.75 -4.39
N ALA A 152 4.99 -9.77 -4.21
CA ALA A 152 4.74 -11.12 -4.74
C ALA A 152 3.48 -11.78 -4.15
N GLY A 153 2.95 -11.27 -3.02
CA GLY A 153 1.67 -11.72 -2.44
C GLY A 153 0.49 -11.58 -3.41
N ALA A 154 0.48 -10.54 -4.25
CA ALA A 154 -0.57 -10.38 -5.27
C ALA A 154 -0.54 -11.47 -6.35
N VAL A 155 0.65 -11.96 -6.71
CA VAL A 155 0.80 -13.07 -7.66
C VAL A 155 0.25 -14.36 -7.04
N LEU A 156 0.58 -14.62 -5.77
CA LEU A 156 0.05 -15.80 -5.07
C LEU A 156 -1.48 -15.70 -4.93
N ALA A 157 -2.03 -14.52 -4.62
CA ALA A 157 -3.46 -14.30 -4.53
C ALA A 157 -4.18 -14.65 -5.86
N PHE A 158 -3.59 -14.26 -6.99
CA PHE A 158 -4.12 -14.60 -8.31
C PHE A 158 -4.12 -16.11 -8.55
N LEU A 159 -2.99 -16.79 -8.29
CA LEU A 159 -2.87 -18.24 -8.50
C LEU A 159 -3.84 -19.04 -7.63
N ILE A 160 -3.99 -18.67 -6.36
CA ILE A 160 -4.90 -19.36 -5.44
C ILE A 160 -6.37 -19.04 -5.75
N ALA A 161 -6.69 -17.86 -6.26
CA ALA A 161 -8.04 -17.49 -6.64
C ALA A 161 -8.63 -18.38 -7.76
N GLU A 162 -7.78 -19.04 -8.56
CA GLU A 162 -8.21 -20.04 -9.55
C GLU A 162 -8.84 -21.29 -8.90
N TRP A 163 -8.53 -21.59 -7.64
CA TRP A 163 -9.12 -22.71 -6.89
C TRP A 163 -10.51 -22.37 -6.33
N GLY A 164 -10.87 -21.08 -6.32
CA GLY A 164 -12.14 -20.57 -5.87
C GLY A 164 -11.99 -19.40 -4.88
N TRP A 165 -12.97 -18.50 -4.89
CA TRP A 165 -12.92 -17.29 -4.08
C TRP A 165 -12.96 -17.55 -2.57
N LYS A 166 -13.67 -18.59 -2.10
CA LYS A 166 -13.73 -18.99 -0.69
C LYS A 166 -12.40 -19.53 -0.21
N GLN A 167 -11.81 -20.45 -1.00
CA GLN A 167 -10.52 -21.05 -0.72
C GLN A 167 -9.43 -19.98 -0.63
N ALA A 168 -9.47 -19.00 -1.52
CA ALA A 168 -8.52 -17.91 -1.51
C ALA A 168 -8.59 -17.08 -0.21
N TYR A 169 -9.78 -16.82 0.32
CA TYR A 169 -9.92 -16.15 1.61
C TYR A 169 -9.44 -17.02 2.79
N TRP A 170 -9.76 -18.31 2.80
CA TRP A 170 -9.33 -19.20 3.88
C TRP A 170 -7.81 -19.40 3.89
N ILE A 171 -7.19 -19.52 2.72
CA ILE A 171 -5.74 -19.64 2.61
C ILE A 171 -5.06 -18.34 3.05
N GLY A 172 -5.57 -17.15 2.63
CA GLY A 172 -5.05 -15.86 3.06
C GLY A 172 -5.08 -15.70 4.58
N GLY A 173 -6.23 -16.00 5.20
CA GLY A 173 -6.33 -15.97 6.65
C GLY A 173 -5.43 -17.01 7.34
N GLY A 174 -5.29 -18.20 6.77
CA GLY A 174 -4.37 -19.25 7.25
C GLY A 174 -2.90 -18.82 7.18
N LEU A 175 -2.48 -18.17 6.09
CA LEU A 175 -1.13 -17.62 5.96
C LEU A 175 -0.85 -16.55 7.01
N GLY A 176 -1.82 -15.68 7.30
CA GLY A 176 -1.70 -14.68 8.36
C GLY A 176 -1.53 -15.32 9.74
N LEU A 177 -2.33 -16.34 10.08
CA LEU A 177 -2.17 -17.07 11.34
C LEU A 177 -0.82 -17.82 11.44
N ALA A 178 -0.33 -18.41 10.34
CA ALA A 178 0.98 -19.03 10.30
C ALA A 178 2.11 -18.00 10.55
N LEU A 179 2.00 -16.80 9.95
CA LEU A 179 2.93 -15.70 10.17
C LEU A 179 2.96 -15.25 11.62
N LEU A 180 1.83 -15.27 12.33
CA LEU A 180 1.76 -14.93 13.75
C LEU A 180 2.73 -15.79 14.58
N GLY A 181 2.83 -17.09 14.27
CA GLY A 181 3.77 -18.01 14.92
C GLY A 181 5.24 -17.64 14.66
N LEU A 182 5.58 -17.19 13.45
CA LEU A 182 6.96 -16.78 13.10
C LEU A 182 7.40 -15.50 13.83
N ARG A 183 6.47 -14.61 14.20
CA ARG A 183 6.77 -13.35 14.87
C ARG A 183 7.22 -13.48 16.32
N VAL A 184 7.00 -14.61 16.96
CA VAL A 184 7.49 -14.87 18.33
C VAL A 184 9.01 -14.75 18.43
N TYR A 185 9.72 -14.96 17.33
CA TYR A 185 11.19 -14.87 17.26
C TYR A 185 11.73 -13.46 16.98
N VAL A 186 10.89 -12.46 16.79
CA VAL A 186 11.30 -11.06 16.51
C VAL A 186 11.30 -10.25 17.79
N HIS A 187 12.29 -9.37 17.95
CA HIS A 187 12.44 -8.49 19.10
C HIS A 187 12.14 -7.04 18.75
N GLU A 188 11.69 -6.25 19.74
CA GLU A 188 11.40 -4.81 19.59
C GLU A 188 12.67 -4.02 19.23
N SER A 189 12.52 -2.84 18.63
CA SER A 189 13.64 -2.00 18.23
C SER A 189 14.30 -1.31 19.42
N GLY A 190 15.63 -1.25 19.46
CA GLY A 190 16.36 -0.53 20.51
C GLY A 190 16.13 0.99 20.46
N MET A 191 15.71 1.56 19.33
CA MET A 191 15.31 2.96 19.25
C MET A 191 14.01 3.22 19.99
N PHE A 192 13.05 2.29 19.90
CA PHE A 192 11.81 2.36 20.66
C PHE A 192 12.08 2.30 22.17
N ASP A 193 12.94 1.41 22.62
CA ASP A 193 13.28 1.26 24.04
C ASP A 193 13.86 2.56 24.61
N LYS A 194 14.79 3.22 23.91
CA LYS A 194 15.33 4.54 24.29
C LYS A 194 14.23 5.62 24.43
N VAL A 195 13.30 5.69 23.47
CA VAL A 195 12.21 6.68 23.52
C VAL A 195 11.18 6.31 24.59
N LYS A 196 11.00 5.03 24.89
CA LYS A 196 10.15 4.56 26.00
C LYS A 196 10.67 5.03 27.36
N GLU A 197 11.98 5.08 27.56
CA GLU A 197 12.64 5.56 28.79
C GLU A 197 12.67 7.08 28.90
N SER A 198 12.45 7.81 27.79
CA SER A 198 12.45 9.27 27.77
C SER A 198 11.07 9.84 28.20
N SER A 199 11.06 11.13 28.61
CA SER A 199 9.84 11.89 28.90
C SER A 199 9.06 12.32 27.63
N ALA A 200 9.54 11.97 26.43
CA ALA A 200 8.93 12.39 25.17
C ALA A 200 7.50 11.86 24.98
N LYS A 201 6.56 12.73 24.63
CA LYS A 201 5.22 12.31 24.26
C LYS A 201 5.28 11.46 22.99
N ARG A 202 4.57 10.30 22.98
CA ARG A 202 4.59 9.33 21.89
C ARG A 202 3.23 9.19 21.23
N GLY A 203 3.22 8.99 19.92
CA GLY A 203 2.01 8.70 19.15
C GLY A 203 0.96 9.80 19.25
N ASN A 204 1.37 11.06 19.27
CA ASN A 204 0.44 12.19 19.27
C ASN A 204 0.06 12.54 17.83
N PHE A 205 -0.92 11.83 17.25
CA PHE A 205 -1.39 12.06 15.89
C PHE A 205 -1.83 13.51 15.64
N LEU A 206 -2.51 14.14 16.61
CA LEU A 206 -3.00 15.52 16.47
C LEU A 206 -1.85 16.53 16.35
N SER A 207 -0.67 16.21 16.86
CA SER A 207 0.50 17.10 16.74
C SER A 207 0.95 17.31 15.30
N LEU A 208 0.57 16.44 14.36
CA LEU A 208 0.82 16.61 12.92
C LEU A 208 0.09 17.84 12.36
N PHE A 209 -0.98 18.29 13.01
CA PHE A 209 -1.84 19.38 12.57
C PHE A 209 -1.62 20.69 13.35
N THR A 210 -0.86 20.66 14.43
CA THR A 210 -0.65 21.85 15.30
C THR A 210 0.51 22.75 14.83
N ASN A 211 1.36 22.28 13.95
CA ASN A 211 2.50 23.03 13.41
C ASN A 211 2.45 23.04 11.89
N GLY A 212 2.38 24.22 11.26
CA GLY A 212 2.22 24.37 9.81
C GLY A 212 3.31 23.68 8.99
N ARG A 213 4.59 23.74 9.44
CA ARG A 213 5.70 23.07 8.74
C ARG A 213 5.53 21.54 8.81
N ARG A 214 5.16 21.00 9.97
CA ARG A 214 4.93 19.57 10.17
C ARG A 214 3.71 19.12 9.39
N PHE A 215 2.64 19.89 9.37
CA PHE A 215 1.44 19.62 8.59
C PHE A 215 1.73 19.56 7.09
N ILE A 216 2.43 20.56 6.53
CA ILE A 216 2.81 20.59 5.12
C ILE A 216 3.68 19.35 4.76
N LYS A 217 4.65 19.02 5.61
CA LYS A 217 5.49 17.82 5.43
C LYS A 217 4.65 16.54 5.42
N TYR A 218 3.69 16.42 6.35
CA TYR A 218 2.82 15.24 6.45
C TYR A 218 1.89 15.12 5.24
N ILE A 219 1.21 16.20 4.85
CA ILE A 219 0.34 16.21 3.67
C ILE A 219 1.15 15.96 2.39
N SER A 220 2.34 16.53 2.26
CA SER A 220 3.21 16.26 1.12
C SER A 220 3.56 14.77 1.02
N CYS A 221 3.85 14.09 2.14
CA CYS A 221 4.04 12.64 2.14
C CYS A 221 2.80 11.91 1.61
N ILE A 222 1.59 12.31 1.97
CA ILE A 222 0.35 11.68 1.47
C ILE A 222 0.19 11.93 -0.03
N LEU A 223 0.32 13.17 -0.48
CA LEU A 223 0.11 13.56 -1.88
C LEU A 223 1.06 12.84 -2.85
N VAL A 224 2.31 12.57 -2.46
CA VAL A 224 3.27 11.78 -3.25
C VAL A 224 2.75 10.37 -3.53
N GLY A 225 1.99 9.78 -2.61
CA GLY A 225 1.47 8.41 -2.74
C GLY A 225 0.16 8.30 -3.52
N ILE A 226 -0.67 9.36 -3.58
CA ILE A 226 -2.02 9.31 -4.19
C ILE A 226 -2.01 8.76 -5.62
N PRO A 227 -1.07 9.12 -6.53
CA PRO A 227 -1.05 8.59 -7.88
C PRO A 227 -0.96 7.06 -7.95
N VAL A 228 -0.31 6.41 -6.98
CA VAL A 228 -0.23 4.94 -6.90
C VAL A 228 -1.63 4.34 -6.77
N TRP A 229 -2.44 4.88 -5.84
CA TRP A 229 -3.76 4.31 -5.57
C TRP A 229 -4.84 4.79 -6.53
N PHE A 230 -4.61 5.87 -7.27
CA PHE A 230 -5.36 6.16 -8.48
C PHE A 230 -5.17 5.02 -9.52
N VAL A 231 -3.93 4.63 -9.80
CA VAL A 231 -3.64 3.56 -10.76
C VAL A 231 -4.19 2.21 -10.28
N VAL A 232 -3.86 1.79 -9.07
CA VAL A 232 -4.29 0.49 -8.53
C VAL A 232 -5.80 0.43 -8.37
N GLY A 233 -6.37 1.42 -7.67
CA GLY A 233 -7.78 1.41 -7.24
C GLY A 233 -8.76 1.69 -8.37
N ILE A 234 -8.35 2.42 -9.42
CA ILE A 234 -9.22 2.74 -10.57
C ILE A 234 -8.78 1.96 -11.81
N LEU A 235 -7.59 2.21 -12.35
CA LEU A 235 -7.20 1.66 -13.64
C LEU A 235 -7.05 0.13 -13.62
N ILE A 236 -6.46 -0.42 -12.57
CA ILE A 236 -6.13 -1.84 -12.50
C ILE A 236 -7.29 -2.67 -11.96
N PHE A 237 -7.95 -2.24 -10.88
CA PHE A 237 -9.08 -2.98 -10.30
C PHE A 237 -10.30 -3.04 -11.23
N PHE A 238 -10.48 -2.04 -12.08
CA PHE A 238 -11.56 -1.96 -13.06
C PHE A 238 -11.06 -2.10 -14.51
N SER A 239 -9.89 -2.72 -14.70
CA SER A 239 -9.25 -2.89 -16.01
C SER A 239 -10.13 -3.58 -17.07
N ASN A 240 -11.05 -4.46 -16.66
CA ASN A 240 -12.03 -5.06 -17.56
C ASN A 240 -13.01 -4.02 -18.14
N GLU A 241 -13.43 -3.04 -17.35
CA GLU A 241 -14.33 -1.97 -17.83
C GLU A 241 -13.58 -1.01 -18.76
N PHE A 242 -12.33 -0.67 -18.41
CA PHE A 242 -11.45 0.12 -19.26
C PHE A 242 -11.13 -0.57 -20.60
N ALA A 243 -10.90 -1.88 -20.58
CA ALA A 243 -10.64 -2.64 -21.79
C ALA A 243 -11.80 -2.60 -22.77
N VAL A 244 -13.03 -2.72 -22.28
CA VAL A 244 -14.23 -2.57 -23.11
C VAL A 244 -14.31 -1.15 -23.69
N ALA A 245 -14.08 -0.12 -22.89
CA ALA A 245 -14.12 1.27 -23.35
C ALA A 245 -13.00 1.62 -24.35
N LEU A 246 -11.84 0.96 -24.25
CA LEU A 246 -10.71 1.09 -25.18
C LEU A 246 -10.86 0.20 -26.43
N GLY A 247 -11.90 -0.64 -26.52
CA GLY A 247 -12.06 -1.57 -27.65
C GLY A 247 -10.90 -2.58 -27.75
N ILE A 248 -10.37 -3.04 -26.60
CA ILE A 248 -9.29 -4.03 -26.58
C ILE A 248 -9.78 -5.35 -27.18
N ASP A 249 -8.97 -5.95 -28.04
CA ASP A 249 -9.30 -7.20 -28.71
C ASP A 249 -9.24 -8.38 -27.74
N GLY A 250 -10.40 -8.78 -27.24
CA GLY A 250 -10.60 -9.91 -26.33
C GLY A 250 -10.80 -9.53 -24.85
N PRO A 251 -11.21 -10.51 -24.02
CA PRO A 251 -11.59 -10.25 -22.64
C PRO A 251 -10.38 -10.01 -21.73
N ILE A 252 -10.43 -8.96 -20.93
CA ILE A 252 -9.44 -8.65 -19.91
C ILE A 252 -9.92 -9.10 -18.53
N SER A 253 -9.06 -9.88 -17.83
CA SER A 253 -9.28 -10.28 -16.45
C SER A 253 -8.64 -9.27 -15.49
N PRO A 254 -9.39 -8.68 -14.55
CA PRO A 254 -8.82 -7.81 -13.51
C PRO A 254 -7.73 -8.53 -12.69
N GLY A 255 -7.91 -9.82 -12.40
CA GLY A 255 -6.91 -10.62 -11.69
C GLY A 255 -5.57 -10.71 -12.42
N LYS A 256 -5.59 -10.94 -13.75
CA LYS A 256 -4.37 -10.93 -14.58
C LYS A 256 -3.75 -9.52 -14.61
N SER A 257 -4.55 -8.46 -14.74
CA SER A 257 -4.06 -7.09 -14.72
C SER A 257 -3.37 -6.77 -13.39
N ILE A 258 -3.93 -7.19 -12.26
CA ILE A 258 -3.34 -7.05 -10.92
C ILE A 258 -2.01 -7.82 -10.86
N MET A 259 -1.98 -9.08 -11.30
CA MET A 259 -0.78 -9.92 -11.31
C MET A 259 0.35 -9.25 -12.11
N PHE A 260 0.09 -8.83 -13.36
CA PHE A 260 1.10 -8.16 -14.20
C PHE A 260 1.55 -6.84 -13.60
N HIS A 261 0.62 -6.03 -13.08
CA HIS A 261 0.93 -4.75 -12.44
C HIS A 261 1.83 -4.92 -11.21
N TYR A 262 1.49 -5.84 -10.30
CA TYR A 262 2.29 -6.06 -9.10
C TYR A 262 3.63 -6.75 -9.40
N THR A 263 3.70 -7.61 -10.42
CA THR A 263 4.99 -8.12 -10.93
C THR A 263 5.87 -6.97 -11.43
N GLY A 264 5.30 -6.03 -12.20
CA GLY A 264 5.98 -4.82 -12.61
C GLY A 264 6.44 -3.96 -11.43
N ALA A 265 5.60 -3.81 -10.40
CA ALA A 265 5.92 -3.04 -9.20
C ALA A 265 7.08 -3.66 -8.39
N ALA A 266 7.21 -4.99 -8.35
CA ALA A 266 8.36 -5.66 -7.75
C ALA A 266 9.66 -5.29 -8.47
N VAL A 267 9.69 -5.36 -9.80
CA VAL A 267 10.82 -4.95 -10.63
C VAL A 267 11.10 -3.45 -10.44
N GLY A 268 10.06 -2.62 -10.49
CA GLY A 268 10.14 -1.17 -10.33
C GLY A 268 10.68 -0.73 -8.96
N SER A 269 10.36 -1.48 -7.89
CA SER A 269 10.86 -1.16 -6.55
C SER A 269 12.40 -1.30 -6.45
N ILE A 270 12.96 -2.30 -7.12
CA ILE A 270 14.41 -2.48 -7.22
C ILE A 270 15.04 -1.34 -8.05
N ILE A 271 14.46 -1.06 -9.22
CA ILE A 271 14.93 0.00 -10.12
C ILE A 271 14.92 1.37 -9.42
N THR A 272 13.79 1.73 -8.79
CA THR A 272 13.66 3.03 -8.11
C THR A 272 14.61 3.14 -6.91
N SER A 273 14.79 2.08 -6.14
CA SER A 273 15.75 2.05 -5.03
C SER A 273 17.18 2.20 -5.53
N TYR A 274 17.55 1.53 -6.62
CA TYR A 274 18.86 1.67 -7.26
C TYR A 274 19.10 3.10 -7.77
N ILE A 275 18.11 3.70 -8.45
CA ILE A 275 18.18 5.09 -8.93
C ILE A 275 18.41 6.04 -7.73
N GLY A 276 17.66 5.88 -6.65
CA GLY A 276 17.79 6.69 -5.44
C GLY A 276 19.17 6.59 -4.80
N GLN A 277 19.76 5.40 -4.77
CA GLN A 277 21.12 5.18 -4.27
C GLN A 277 22.17 5.80 -5.20
N LYS A 278 22.08 5.56 -6.50
CA LYS A 278 23.03 6.08 -7.50
C LYS A 278 23.04 7.62 -7.56
N LEU A 279 21.86 8.23 -7.51
CA LEU A 279 21.68 9.69 -7.52
C LEU A 279 21.89 10.34 -6.15
N LYS A 280 22.05 9.55 -5.09
CA LYS A 280 22.11 10.00 -3.69
C LYS A 280 20.94 10.96 -3.35
N SER A 281 19.76 10.71 -3.92
CA SER A 281 18.58 11.55 -3.76
C SER A 281 17.29 10.74 -3.85
N ARG A 282 16.51 10.74 -2.77
CA ARG A 282 15.18 10.18 -2.71
C ARG A 282 14.21 10.97 -3.61
N LYS A 283 14.31 12.30 -3.55
CA LYS A 283 13.44 13.20 -4.32
C LYS A 283 13.56 12.98 -5.83
N LYS A 284 14.78 12.86 -6.34
CA LYS A 284 15.00 12.62 -7.78
C LYS A 284 14.42 11.27 -8.20
N ALA A 285 14.59 10.22 -7.39
CA ALA A 285 14.02 8.90 -7.69
C ALA A 285 12.49 8.95 -7.76
N LEU A 286 11.84 9.65 -6.80
CA LEU A 286 10.40 9.83 -6.79
C LEU A 286 9.91 10.60 -8.04
N LEU A 287 10.57 11.71 -8.41
CA LEU A 287 10.19 12.50 -9.58
C LEU A 287 10.33 11.73 -10.90
N ILE A 288 11.41 10.95 -11.07
CA ILE A 288 11.60 10.10 -12.24
C ILE A 288 10.48 9.07 -12.34
N SER A 289 10.14 8.40 -11.23
CA SER A 289 9.07 7.41 -11.21
C SER A 289 7.70 8.01 -11.46
N LEU A 290 7.37 9.18 -10.86
CA LEU A 290 6.12 9.89 -11.10
C LEU A 290 5.99 10.36 -12.55
N SER A 291 7.08 10.83 -13.17
CA SER A 291 7.09 11.18 -14.60
C SER A 291 6.86 9.95 -15.48
N GLY A 292 7.52 8.83 -15.16
CA GLY A 292 7.28 7.55 -15.83
C GLY A 292 5.85 7.05 -15.68
N LEU A 293 5.26 7.21 -14.48
CA LEU A 293 3.87 6.85 -14.22
C LEU A 293 2.91 7.68 -15.09
N GLY A 294 3.15 8.99 -15.23
CA GLY A 294 2.40 9.86 -16.13
C GLY A 294 2.47 9.41 -17.59
N GLY A 295 3.67 9.05 -18.06
CA GLY A 295 3.86 8.51 -19.42
C GLY A 295 3.13 7.18 -19.64
N CYS A 296 3.19 6.26 -18.65
CA CYS A 296 2.49 4.98 -18.72
C CYS A 296 0.95 5.17 -18.66
N CYS A 297 0.43 6.12 -17.86
CA CYS A 297 -0.98 6.47 -17.87
C CYS A 297 -1.44 7.02 -19.23
N ALA A 298 -0.64 7.90 -19.85
CA ALA A 298 -0.92 8.38 -21.21
C ALA A 298 -0.97 7.22 -22.20
N TRP A 299 0.00 6.29 -22.14
CA TRP A 299 -0.01 5.09 -22.97
C TRP A 299 -1.25 4.23 -22.76
N TYR A 300 -1.65 4.03 -21.49
CA TYR A 300 -2.87 3.29 -21.14
C TYR A 300 -4.13 3.90 -21.81
N PHE A 301 -4.32 5.22 -21.69
CA PHE A 301 -5.47 5.92 -22.29
C PHE A 301 -5.43 6.00 -23.81
N LEU A 302 -4.27 5.88 -24.44
CA LEU A 302 -4.08 5.92 -25.89
C LEU A 302 -4.03 4.51 -26.53
N SER A 303 -4.25 3.45 -25.79
CA SER A 303 -4.12 2.06 -26.25
C SER A 303 -5.36 1.53 -26.99
N ASN A 304 -6.19 2.38 -27.57
CA ASN A 304 -7.41 1.99 -28.29
C ASN A 304 -7.13 0.89 -29.33
N GLY A 305 -7.99 -0.15 -29.36
CA GLY A 305 -7.93 -1.24 -30.31
C GLY A 305 -6.68 -2.11 -30.24
N SER A 306 -5.91 -2.01 -29.14
CA SER A 306 -4.73 -2.85 -28.95
C SER A 306 -5.10 -4.29 -28.57
N SER A 307 -4.15 -5.23 -28.72
CA SER A 307 -4.34 -6.61 -28.30
C SER A 307 -4.30 -6.75 -26.77
N THR A 308 -4.91 -7.82 -26.25
CA THR A 308 -4.85 -8.21 -24.84
C THR A 308 -3.41 -8.29 -24.32
N THR A 309 -2.46 -8.76 -25.12
CA THR A 309 -1.03 -8.85 -24.76
C THR A 309 -0.43 -7.47 -24.51
N VAL A 310 -0.69 -6.51 -25.41
CA VAL A 310 -0.22 -5.12 -25.26
C VAL A 310 -0.84 -4.49 -24.04
N PHE A 311 -2.14 -4.70 -23.79
CA PHE A 311 -2.82 -4.17 -22.60
C PHE A 311 -2.19 -4.67 -21.30
N TYR A 312 -1.93 -5.99 -21.16
CA TYR A 312 -1.24 -6.53 -19.99
C TYR A 312 0.20 -6.03 -19.87
N PHE A 313 0.91 -5.80 -20.99
CA PHE A 313 2.23 -5.20 -20.94
C PHE A 313 2.18 -3.75 -20.43
N ILE A 314 1.16 -2.97 -20.80
CA ILE A 314 0.94 -1.63 -20.26
C ILE A 314 0.66 -1.69 -18.76
N THR A 315 -0.14 -2.65 -18.28
CA THR A 315 -0.38 -2.82 -16.85
C THR A 315 0.90 -3.18 -16.09
N PHE A 316 1.79 -3.97 -16.68
CA PHE A 316 3.12 -4.25 -16.14
C PHE A 316 3.99 -2.98 -16.10
N ALA A 317 4.03 -2.18 -17.18
CA ALA A 317 4.78 -0.92 -17.25
C ALA A 317 4.29 0.11 -16.21
N LEU A 318 2.97 0.23 -16.00
CA LEU A 318 2.38 1.01 -14.90
C LEU A 318 2.90 0.53 -13.54
N GLY A 319 3.01 -0.80 -13.36
CA GLY A 319 3.60 -1.40 -12.16
C GLY A 319 5.06 -0.98 -11.97
N VAL A 320 5.89 -1.08 -13.01
CA VAL A 320 7.30 -0.65 -12.94
C VAL A 320 7.41 0.81 -12.51
N ALA A 321 6.61 1.70 -13.10
CA ALA A 321 6.60 3.11 -12.72
C ALA A 321 6.09 3.34 -11.28
N MET A 322 5.17 2.48 -10.78
CA MET A 322 4.67 2.50 -9.40
C MET A 322 5.70 2.01 -8.37
N GLY A 323 6.80 1.39 -8.78
CA GLY A 323 7.82 0.82 -7.89
C GLY A 323 8.42 1.81 -6.88
N TYR A 324 8.15 3.11 -7.00
CA TYR A 324 8.56 4.11 -6.02
C TYR A 324 7.83 3.98 -4.67
N TRP A 325 6.83 3.11 -4.54
CA TRP A 325 6.09 2.88 -3.30
C TRP A 325 7.00 2.58 -2.10
N ALA A 326 8.04 1.75 -2.29
CA ALA A 326 9.02 1.45 -1.24
C ALA A 326 9.81 2.69 -0.81
N VAL A 327 10.30 3.47 -1.78
CA VAL A 327 11.06 4.71 -1.53
C VAL A 327 10.17 5.76 -0.87
N PHE A 328 8.92 5.88 -1.31
CA PHE A 328 7.91 6.77 -0.75
C PHE A 328 7.70 6.54 0.76
N ILE A 329 7.47 5.28 1.19
CA ILE A 329 7.27 4.97 2.61
C ILE A 329 8.57 5.18 3.41
N THR A 330 9.73 4.86 2.81
CA THR A 330 11.03 5.14 3.42
C THR A 330 11.20 6.65 3.65
N VAL A 331 10.87 7.48 2.66
CA VAL A 331 10.90 8.95 2.82
C VAL A 331 9.97 9.39 3.95
N ALA A 332 8.73 8.89 4.01
CA ALA A 332 7.83 9.22 5.11
C ALA A 332 8.42 8.86 6.49
N SER A 333 9.10 7.71 6.61
CA SER A 333 9.78 7.32 7.86
C SER A 333 10.98 8.20 8.21
N GLU A 334 11.70 8.71 7.20
CA GLU A 334 12.90 9.53 7.35
C GLU A 334 12.57 11.02 7.62
N GLN A 335 11.34 11.47 7.37
CA GLN A 335 10.90 12.85 7.61
C GLN A 335 10.53 13.15 9.06
N PHE A 336 10.28 12.13 9.90
CA PHE A 336 9.73 12.32 11.25
C PHE A 336 10.51 11.57 12.33
N GLY A 337 10.52 12.16 13.55
CA GLY A 337 11.23 11.61 14.71
C GLY A 337 10.65 10.29 15.24
N THR A 338 11.45 9.58 16.04
CA THR A 338 11.13 8.22 16.51
C THR A 338 9.84 8.14 17.35
N ASN A 339 9.49 9.22 18.06
CA ASN A 339 8.30 9.28 18.92
C ASN A 339 6.95 9.37 18.15
N ILE A 340 6.98 9.67 16.83
CA ILE A 340 5.78 9.76 15.98
C ILE A 340 5.95 8.98 14.66
N ARG A 341 7.08 8.33 14.46
CA ARG A 341 7.42 7.67 13.19
C ARG A 341 6.42 6.58 12.82
N SER A 342 6.06 5.70 13.76
CA SER A 342 5.08 4.63 13.51
C SER A 342 3.71 5.21 13.16
N THR A 343 3.29 6.29 13.84
CA THR A 343 2.07 7.01 13.49
C THR A 343 2.11 7.49 12.04
N VAL A 344 3.19 8.13 11.60
CA VAL A 344 3.32 8.66 10.24
C VAL A 344 3.43 7.54 9.20
N THR A 345 4.33 6.58 9.39
CA THR A 345 4.54 5.49 8.42
C THR A 345 3.34 4.59 8.27
N THR A 346 2.45 4.56 9.27
CA THR A 346 1.20 3.80 9.21
C THR A 346 0.07 4.64 8.63
N THR A 347 -0.09 5.89 9.05
CA THR A 347 -1.18 6.74 8.54
C THR A 347 -0.97 7.17 7.10
N VAL A 348 0.23 7.57 6.70
CA VAL A 348 0.51 8.05 5.33
C VAL A 348 0.06 7.06 4.25
N PRO A 349 0.52 5.79 4.19
CA PRO A 349 0.07 4.85 3.16
C PRO A 349 -1.42 4.52 3.26
N ASN A 350 -2.00 4.52 4.46
CA ASN A 350 -3.42 4.24 4.62
C ASN A 350 -4.31 5.44 4.23
N PHE A 351 -3.85 6.68 4.42
CA PHE A 351 -4.52 7.86 3.87
C PHE A 351 -4.42 7.91 2.35
N VAL A 352 -3.29 7.49 1.78
CA VAL A 352 -3.14 7.30 0.33
C VAL A 352 -4.13 6.27 -0.21
N ARG A 353 -4.23 5.11 0.44
CA ARG A 353 -5.20 4.05 0.10
C ARG A 353 -6.63 4.56 0.28
N GLY A 354 -6.89 5.24 1.40
CA GLY A 354 -8.19 5.83 1.72
C GLY A 354 -8.64 6.93 0.76
N ALA A 355 -7.72 7.65 0.10
CA ALA A 355 -8.06 8.60 -0.95
C ALA A 355 -8.84 7.93 -2.10
N THR A 356 -8.67 6.62 -2.31
CA THR A 356 -9.46 5.83 -3.27
C THR A 356 -10.96 5.87 -2.95
N ALA A 357 -11.33 5.90 -1.66
CA ALA A 357 -12.73 6.00 -1.24
C ALA A 357 -13.40 7.33 -1.66
N LEU A 358 -12.60 8.38 -1.92
CA LEU A 358 -13.07 9.64 -2.49
C LEU A 358 -12.97 9.64 -4.02
N MET A 359 -11.87 9.11 -4.57
CA MET A 359 -11.63 9.11 -6.02
C MET A 359 -12.58 8.18 -6.78
N LEU A 360 -12.94 7.02 -6.22
CA LEU A 360 -13.82 6.05 -6.89
C LEU A 360 -15.25 6.57 -7.14
N PRO A 361 -15.98 7.12 -6.13
CA PRO A 361 -17.29 7.72 -6.37
C PRO A 361 -17.20 8.91 -7.33
N TRP A 362 -16.18 9.76 -7.18
CA TRP A 362 -15.96 10.90 -8.06
C TRP A 362 -15.72 10.46 -9.51
N TRP A 363 -14.87 9.46 -9.73
CA TRP A 363 -14.68 8.85 -11.05
C TRP A 363 -15.99 8.28 -11.64
N ARG A 364 -16.77 7.54 -10.83
CA ARG A 364 -18.05 6.96 -11.26
C ARG A 364 -19.05 8.03 -11.67
N ASP A 365 -19.20 9.08 -10.86
CA ASP A 365 -20.10 10.19 -11.14
C ASP A 365 -19.73 10.91 -12.46
N MET A 366 -18.47 11.31 -12.61
CA MET A 366 -17.97 11.90 -13.86
C MET A 366 -18.11 10.98 -15.06
N SER A 367 -17.97 9.67 -14.86
CA SER A 367 -18.09 8.67 -15.94
C SER A 367 -19.47 8.62 -16.56
N THR A 368 -20.53 9.02 -15.83
CA THR A 368 -21.89 9.06 -16.34
C THR A 368 -22.08 10.12 -17.41
N THR A 369 -21.31 11.21 -17.36
CA THR A 369 -21.43 12.36 -18.28
C THR A 369 -20.41 12.33 -19.41
N MET A 370 -19.18 11.93 -19.14
CA MET A 370 -18.07 12.04 -20.12
C MET A 370 -17.40 10.68 -20.47
N GLY A 371 -17.90 9.59 -19.87
CA GLY A 371 -17.31 8.26 -20.05
C GLY A 371 -16.10 7.99 -19.15
N ILE A 372 -15.83 6.69 -18.93
CA ILE A 372 -14.87 6.23 -17.93
C ILE A 372 -13.41 6.63 -18.24
N LEU A 373 -13.05 6.74 -19.52
CA LEU A 373 -11.70 7.09 -19.96
C LEU A 373 -11.38 8.56 -19.67
N TYR A 374 -12.25 9.48 -20.11
CA TYR A 374 -12.04 10.92 -19.87
C TYR A 374 -12.09 11.27 -18.38
N ALA A 375 -13.02 10.66 -17.64
CA ALA A 375 -13.11 10.84 -16.20
C ALA A 375 -11.82 10.43 -15.50
N ALA A 376 -11.26 9.26 -15.83
CA ALA A 376 -10.01 8.78 -15.26
C ALA A 376 -8.79 9.64 -15.71
N ALA A 377 -8.77 10.09 -16.96
CA ALA A 377 -7.69 10.96 -17.47
C ALA A 377 -7.65 12.30 -16.73
N ILE A 378 -8.80 12.90 -16.42
CA ILE A 378 -8.88 14.14 -15.62
C ILE A 378 -8.29 13.91 -14.22
N ILE A 379 -8.65 12.81 -13.56
CA ILE A 379 -8.09 12.50 -12.23
C ILE A 379 -6.57 12.32 -12.33
N ALA A 380 -6.07 11.60 -13.34
CA ALA A 380 -4.63 11.43 -13.57
C ALA A 380 -3.91 12.78 -13.72
N MET A 381 -4.47 13.70 -14.52
CA MET A 381 -3.94 15.05 -14.74
C MET A 381 -3.93 15.92 -13.47
N ILE A 382 -4.70 15.58 -12.47
CA ILE A 382 -4.71 16.25 -11.17
C ILE A 382 -3.72 15.59 -10.21
N VAL A 383 -3.84 14.26 -10.00
CA VAL A 383 -3.11 13.60 -8.92
C VAL A 383 -1.61 13.44 -9.21
N ILE A 384 -1.20 13.25 -10.48
CA ILE A 384 0.21 13.09 -10.83
C ILE A 384 1.00 14.41 -10.64
N PRO A 385 0.56 15.56 -11.17
CA PRO A 385 1.23 16.85 -10.90
C PRO A 385 1.21 17.23 -9.43
N LEU A 386 0.12 16.93 -8.67
CA LEU A 386 0.08 17.14 -7.23
C LEU A 386 1.15 16.32 -6.51
N GLY A 387 1.33 15.04 -6.87
CA GLY A 387 2.37 14.18 -6.32
C GLY A 387 3.78 14.68 -6.63
N MET A 388 4.01 15.19 -7.86
CA MET A 388 5.29 15.80 -8.26
C MET A 388 5.56 17.09 -7.47
N GLY A 389 4.59 18.00 -7.37
CA GLY A 389 4.69 19.23 -6.59
C GLY A 389 4.96 18.95 -5.11
N ALA A 390 4.25 18.00 -4.52
CA ALA A 390 4.46 17.58 -3.15
C ALA A 390 5.87 17.00 -2.93
N THR A 391 6.40 16.23 -3.90
CA THR A 391 7.78 15.72 -3.84
C THR A 391 8.80 16.87 -3.78
N LEU A 392 8.57 17.95 -4.51
CA LEU A 392 9.46 19.12 -4.47
C LEU A 392 9.44 19.83 -3.12
N MET A 393 8.33 19.80 -2.40
CA MET A 393 8.17 20.40 -1.07
C MET A 393 8.84 19.60 0.06
N LEU A 394 9.08 18.29 -0.12
CA LEU A 394 9.75 17.45 0.86
C LEU A 394 11.24 17.79 0.97
N GLU A 395 11.82 17.60 2.16
CA GLU A 395 13.27 17.67 2.37
C GLU A 395 13.95 16.41 1.80
N GLU A 396 15.18 16.58 1.26
CA GLU A 396 15.99 15.41 0.89
C GLU A 396 16.34 14.59 2.14
N SER A 397 16.06 13.30 2.08
CA SER A 397 16.22 12.41 3.23
C SER A 397 17.31 11.34 3.07
N HIS A 398 18.02 11.33 1.93
CA HIS A 398 19.09 10.36 1.69
C HIS A 398 20.20 10.49 2.75
N GLY A 399 20.47 9.41 3.50
CA GLY A 399 21.49 9.38 4.53
C GLY A 399 21.16 10.12 5.84
N LYS A 400 19.90 10.55 6.04
CA LYS A 400 19.45 11.24 7.26
C LYS A 400 19.55 10.32 8.47
N ASN A 401 20.01 10.90 9.62
CA ASN A 401 19.98 10.20 10.90
C ASN A 401 18.54 10.12 11.41
N LEU A 402 18.14 8.94 11.91
CA LEU A 402 16.79 8.71 12.43
C LEU A 402 16.70 8.75 13.96
N ASP A 403 17.84 8.81 14.67
CA ASP A 403 17.87 8.84 16.14
C ASP A 403 17.61 10.27 16.64
N TYR A 404 16.39 10.76 16.45
CA TYR A 404 15.91 12.05 16.97
C TYR A 404 14.43 11.99 17.35
N VAL A 405 14.02 12.91 18.19
CA VAL A 405 12.65 13.05 18.72
C VAL A 405 12.07 14.38 18.24
N GLU A 406 10.81 14.36 17.81
CA GLU A 406 10.05 15.59 17.50
C GLU A 406 9.66 16.29 18.80
N GLU A 407 9.91 17.59 18.88
CA GLU A 407 9.43 18.45 19.96
C GLU A 407 8.01 18.95 19.63
N TYR A 408 7.13 18.99 20.65
CA TYR A 408 5.71 19.37 20.50
C TYR A 408 5.43 20.70 21.21
#